data_bc0016d9cec93e252dbaef05a7cc5b8d
#
_entry.id   bc0016d9cec93e252dbaef05a7cc5b8d
#
_cell.length_a   1.000
_cell.length_b   1.000
_cell.length_c   1.000
_cell.angle_alpha   90.00
_cell.angle_beta   90.00
_cell.angle_gamma   90.00
#
_symmetry.space_group_name_H-M   'P 1'
#
loop_
_entity.id
_entity.type
_entity.pdbx_description
1 polymer ?
#
loop_
_entity_poly.entity_id
_entity_poly.type
_entity_poly.pdbx_seq_one_letter_code
_entity_poly.pdbx_strand_id
1 'polypeptide(L)'
;MRITVKIGTSTLAHATGRLNIQRVEKLCKVLSDLKNAGHEIILVSSGAIGMGVGKLNLPGRPADMPGKQAAAAVGQCELMYVYDKLFAEYNHTVAQLLLTGEDIRSEQRSRNVRNTLSRLLELGALPVINENDAVATDEIGVDNTIGENDSLSAIVAAAIGADLLILLSDIDGLYDSDPHRNPDARLIETVPVIDAHILSLAGDKGSALATGGMVTKLHAAQIATAAGCEMVIANGEK
;
A
#
# COMPACT_ATOMS: atom_id res chain seq x y z
N MET A 1 -18.76 1.42 -6.45
CA MET A 1 -17.50 0.64 -6.66
C MET A 1 -16.85 0.41 -5.32
N ARG A 2 -16.18 -0.72 -5.17
CA ARG A 2 -15.30 -1.01 -4.04
C ARG A 2 -13.85 -0.76 -4.49
N ILE A 3 -13.18 0.17 -3.85
CA ILE A 3 -11.87 0.67 -4.28
C ILE A 3 -10.86 0.44 -3.17
N THR A 4 -9.79 -0.28 -3.48
CA THR A 4 -8.62 -0.42 -2.61
C THR A 4 -7.55 0.56 -3.05
N VAL A 5 -7.07 1.41 -2.14
CA VAL A 5 -6.00 2.38 -2.41
C VAL A 5 -4.79 2.03 -1.57
N LYS A 6 -3.64 1.83 -2.22
CA LYS A 6 -2.37 1.64 -1.53
C LYS A 6 -1.54 2.91 -1.58
N ILE A 7 -0.98 3.30 -0.45
CA ILE A 7 -0.05 4.43 -0.36
C ILE A 7 1.29 4.00 0.23
N GLY A 8 2.36 4.38 -0.45
CA GLY A 8 3.74 4.10 -0.05
C GLY A 8 4.30 5.12 0.94
N THR A 9 5.39 4.75 1.63
CA THR A 9 6.08 5.61 2.59
C THR A 9 6.62 6.89 1.95
N SER A 10 7.14 6.81 0.72
CA SER A 10 7.67 7.97 -0.04
C SER A 10 6.61 9.05 -0.29
N THR A 11 5.36 8.65 -0.46
CA THR A 11 4.23 9.58 -0.62
C THR A 11 3.79 10.17 0.73
N LEU A 12 3.84 9.39 1.81
CA LEU A 12 3.39 9.80 3.15
C LEU A 12 4.39 10.67 3.90
N ALA A 13 5.68 10.54 3.64
CA ALA A 13 6.73 11.18 4.43
C ALA A 13 7.66 12.03 3.57
N HIS A 14 8.21 13.07 4.18
CA HIS A 14 9.35 13.81 3.64
C HIS A 14 10.64 12.98 3.75
N ALA A 15 11.68 13.39 3.03
CA ALA A 15 13.02 12.79 3.14
C ALA A 15 13.59 12.83 4.57
N THR A 16 13.08 13.72 5.42
CA THR A 16 13.41 13.81 6.86
C THR A 16 12.77 12.70 7.71
N GLY A 17 11.95 11.83 7.12
CA GLY A 17 11.15 10.83 7.84
C GLY A 17 9.89 11.37 8.53
N ARG A 18 9.66 12.69 8.48
CA ARG A 18 8.46 13.30 9.05
C ARG A 18 7.30 13.25 8.07
N LEU A 19 6.08 13.18 8.61
CA LEU A 19 4.85 13.13 7.83
C LEU A 19 4.74 14.32 6.87
N ASN A 20 4.40 14.06 5.62
CA ASN A 20 4.01 15.09 4.66
C ASN A 20 2.53 15.42 4.85
N ILE A 21 2.28 16.41 5.71
CA ILE A 21 0.93 16.79 6.13
C ILE A 21 0.03 17.10 4.94
N GLN A 22 0.50 17.90 4.00
CA GLN A 22 -0.30 18.31 2.83
C GLN A 22 -0.75 17.11 1.98
N ARG A 23 0.16 16.14 1.74
CA ARG A 23 -0.18 14.95 0.96
C ARG A 23 -1.18 14.06 1.68
N VAL A 24 -1.01 13.88 2.99
CA VAL A 24 -1.92 13.06 3.79
C VAL A 24 -3.30 13.71 3.91
N GLU A 25 -3.37 15.01 4.13
CA GLU A 25 -4.62 15.77 4.13
C GLU A 25 -5.34 15.67 2.78
N LYS A 26 -4.62 15.90 1.66
CA LYS A 26 -5.16 15.76 0.31
C LYS A 26 -5.71 14.36 0.07
N LEU A 27 -4.96 13.31 0.45
CA LEU A 27 -5.39 11.93 0.34
C LEU A 27 -6.69 11.69 1.12
N CYS A 28 -6.71 12.03 2.41
CA CYS A 28 -7.90 11.81 3.27
C CYS A 28 -9.12 12.58 2.74
N LYS A 29 -8.93 13.79 2.25
CA LYS A 29 -10.00 14.60 1.65
C LYS A 29 -10.57 13.92 0.38
N VAL A 30 -9.71 13.48 -0.53
CA VAL A 30 -10.15 12.81 -1.78
C VAL A 30 -10.86 11.49 -1.48
N LEU A 31 -10.31 10.67 -0.57
CA LEU A 31 -10.93 9.40 -0.19
C LEU A 31 -12.28 9.60 0.52
N SER A 32 -12.39 10.65 1.33
CA SER A 32 -13.65 11.03 1.97
C SER A 32 -14.70 11.46 0.95
N ASP A 33 -14.30 12.23 -0.05
CA ASP A 33 -15.20 12.68 -1.13
C ASP A 33 -15.71 11.49 -1.97
N LEU A 34 -14.82 10.56 -2.34
CA LEU A 34 -15.19 9.32 -3.01
C LEU A 34 -16.15 8.47 -2.16
N LYS A 35 -15.91 8.38 -0.86
CA LYS A 35 -16.78 7.65 0.05
C LYS A 35 -18.16 8.33 0.14
N ASN A 36 -18.21 9.65 0.20
CA ASN A 36 -19.47 10.42 0.16
C ASN A 36 -20.20 10.28 -1.18
N ALA A 37 -19.48 10.04 -2.28
CA ALA A 37 -20.06 9.71 -3.59
C ALA A 37 -20.63 8.29 -3.67
N GLY A 38 -20.55 7.51 -2.59
CA GLY A 38 -21.13 6.17 -2.49
C GLY A 38 -20.18 5.03 -2.84
N HIS A 39 -18.86 5.29 -2.90
CA HIS A 39 -17.87 4.24 -3.07
C HIS A 39 -17.48 3.62 -1.72
N GLU A 40 -17.18 2.32 -1.70
CA GLU A 40 -16.55 1.65 -0.56
C GLU A 40 -15.03 1.78 -0.69
N ILE A 41 -14.40 2.38 0.30
CA ILE A 41 -12.96 2.69 0.28
C ILE A 41 -12.23 1.85 1.31
N ILE A 42 -11.14 1.24 0.88
CA ILE A 42 -10.17 0.53 1.73
C ILE A 42 -8.80 1.16 1.51
N LEU A 43 -8.12 1.54 2.58
CA LEU A 43 -6.78 2.12 2.52
C LEU A 43 -5.74 1.10 2.99
N VAL A 44 -4.76 0.78 2.16
CA VAL A 44 -3.57 0.02 2.55
C VAL A 44 -2.40 0.99 2.67
N SER A 45 -1.95 1.20 3.90
CA SER A 45 -0.96 2.23 4.22
C SER A 45 0.39 1.61 4.57
N SER A 46 1.44 2.30 4.21
CA SER A 46 2.82 2.04 4.66
C SER A 46 3.25 3.11 5.68
N GLY A 47 4.50 3.07 6.09
CA GLY A 47 5.15 4.18 6.79
C GLY A 47 5.21 4.07 8.31
N ALA A 48 4.72 2.97 8.92
CA ALA A 48 4.76 2.80 10.38
C ALA A 48 6.19 2.93 10.94
N ILE A 49 7.17 2.22 10.39
CA ILE A 49 8.57 2.33 10.85
C ILE A 49 9.09 3.77 10.73
N GLY A 50 8.84 4.44 9.60
CA GLY A 50 9.27 5.83 9.37
C GLY A 50 8.66 6.81 10.37
N MET A 51 7.36 6.68 10.63
CA MET A 51 6.66 7.48 11.65
C MET A 51 7.24 7.25 13.06
N GLY A 52 7.56 5.99 13.38
CA GLY A 52 8.17 5.64 14.67
C GLY A 52 9.59 6.21 14.82
N VAL A 53 10.39 6.16 13.76
CA VAL A 53 11.72 6.80 13.73
C VAL A 53 11.59 8.30 14.05
N GLY A 54 10.66 8.99 13.41
CA GLY A 54 10.40 10.40 13.66
C GLY A 54 9.90 10.68 15.07
N LYS A 55 8.95 9.87 15.57
CA LYS A 55 8.35 10.05 16.92
C LYS A 55 9.33 9.77 18.04
N LEU A 56 10.18 8.77 17.87
CA LEU A 56 11.23 8.40 18.83
C LEU A 56 12.49 9.25 18.70
N ASN A 57 12.55 10.17 17.73
CA ASN A 57 13.73 10.97 17.39
C ASN A 57 14.99 10.11 17.17
N LEU A 58 14.84 8.97 16.51
CA LEU A 58 15.98 8.12 16.16
C LEU A 58 16.83 8.79 15.07
N PRO A 59 18.15 8.58 15.07
CA PRO A 59 19.05 9.17 14.06
C PRO A 59 18.83 8.63 12.64
N GLY A 60 18.06 7.54 12.50
CA GLY A 60 17.75 6.89 11.23
C GLY A 60 16.95 5.61 11.44
N ARG A 61 16.64 4.92 10.32
CA ARG A 61 15.94 3.64 10.36
C ARG A 61 16.83 2.59 11.03
N PRO A 62 16.33 1.88 12.09
CA PRO A 62 17.10 0.82 12.74
C PRO A 62 17.52 -0.27 11.75
N ALA A 63 18.74 -0.76 11.92
CA ALA A 63 19.27 -1.85 11.10
C ALA A 63 18.79 -3.22 11.61
N ASP A 64 18.65 -3.35 12.93
CA ASP A 64 18.24 -4.59 13.58
C ASP A 64 16.72 -4.77 13.59
N MET A 65 16.27 -6.03 13.65
CA MET A 65 14.85 -6.38 13.63
C MET A 65 14.10 -5.85 14.86
N PRO A 66 14.60 -6.03 16.11
CA PRO A 66 13.89 -5.48 17.27
C PRO A 66 13.72 -3.98 17.22
N GLY A 67 14.70 -3.25 16.71
CA GLY A 67 14.61 -1.80 16.52
C GLY A 67 13.55 -1.41 15.49
N LYS A 68 13.46 -2.13 14.36
CA LYS A 68 12.41 -1.93 13.36
C LYS A 68 11.02 -2.21 13.93
N GLN A 69 10.85 -3.33 14.64
CA GLN A 69 9.61 -3.73 15.28
C GLN A 69 9.15 -2.70 16.33
N ALA A 70 10.07 -2.23 17.18
CA ALA A 70 9.77 -1.19 18.16
C ALA A 70 9.37 0.14 17.50
N ALA A 71 10.08 0.56 16.45
CA ALA A 71 9.73 1.75 15.68
C ALA A 71 8.35 1.58 15.01
N ALA A 72 8.07 0.41 14.42
CA ALA A 72 6.77 0.13 13.82
C ALA A 72 5.62 0.22 14.83
N ALA A 73 5.79 -0.35 16.03
CA ALA A 73 4.79 -0.32 17.09
C ALA A 73 4.42 1.12 17.49
N VAL A 74 5.42 1.98 17.68
CA VAL A 74 5.19 3.41 18.00
C VAL A 74 4.60 4.16 16.81
N GLY A 75 5.15 3.93 15.62
CA GLY A 75 4.74 4.68 14.43
C GLY A 75 3.37 4.28 13.91
N GLN A 76 2.95 3.03 14.07
CA GLN A 76 1.61 2.59 13.68
C GLN A 76 0.53 3.28 14.54
N CYS A 77 0.79 3.47 15.83
CA CYS A 77 -0.10 4.22 16.70
C CYS A 77 -0.26 5.67 16.23
N GLU A 78 0.85 6.34 15.90
CA GLU A 78 0.84 7.71 15.40
C GLU A 78 0.15 7.83 14.04
N LEU A 79 0.40 6.88 13.14
CA LEU A 79 -0.21 6.83 11.81
C LEU A 79 -1.73 6.71 11.91
N MET A 80 -2.24 5.83 12.77
CA MET A 80 -3.67 5.67 12.98
C MET A 80 -4.30 6.91 13.64
N TYR A 81 -3.61 7.55 14.58
CA TYR A 81 -4.08 8.81 15.16
C TYR A 81 -4.26 9.89 14.09
N VAL A 82 -3.32 10.00 13.15
CA VAL A 82 -3.41 10.97 12.05
C VAL A 82 -4.59 10.66 11.14
N TYR A 83 -4.77 9.40 10.72
CA TYR A 83 -5.89 9.01 9.88
C TYR A 83 -7.23 9.21 10.59
N ASP A 84 -7.36 8.79 11.85
CA ASP A 84 -8.58 8.97 12.62
C ASP A 84 -8.97 10.46 12.70
N LYS A 85 -8.01 11.31 13.05
CA LYS A 85 -8.22 12.75 13.12
C LYS A 85 -8.69 13.36 11.80
N LEU A 86 -8.01 13.02 10.68
CA LEU A 86 -8.32 13.63 9.38
C LEU A 86 -9.63 13.11 8.79
N PHE A 87 -9.92 11.83 8.91
CA PHE A 87 -11.19 11.26 8.43
C PHE A 87 -12.38 11.67 9.30
N ALA A 88 -12.18 11.86 10.60
CA ALA A 88 -13.21 12.34 11.52
C ALA A 88 -13.72 13.76 11.16
N GLU A 89 -12.89 14.61 10.54
CA GLU A 89 -13.32 15.93 10.04
C GLU A 89 -14.42 15.83 8.97
N TYR A 90 -14.52 14.68 8.29
CA TYR A 90 -15.54 14.37 7.29
C TYR A 90 -16.58 13.35 7.77
N ASN A 91 -16.67 13.13 9.10
CA ASN A 91 -17.57 12.16 9.76
C ASN A 91 -17.36 10.70 9.31
N HIS A 92 -16.14 10.32 8.99
CA HIS A 92 -15.80 8.94 8.69
C HIS A 92 -15.11 8.27 9.88
N THR A 93 -15.57 7.07 10.21
CA THR A 93 -14.95 6.19 11.20
C THR A 93 -13.90 5.32 10.51
N VAL A 94 -12.67 5.34 10.99
CA VAL A 94 -11.62 4.43 10.53
C VAL A 94 -11.56 3.17 11.38
N ALA A 95 -11.12 2.07 10.78
CA ALA A 95 -10.90 0.81 11.50
C ALA A 95 -9.53 0.24 11.11
N GLN A 96 -8.73 -0.15 12.09
CA GLN A 96 -7.41 -0.71 11.87
C GLN A 96 -7.44 -2.23 11.70
N LEU A 97 -6.74 -2.75 10.67
CA LEU A 97 -6.36 -4.16 10.57
C LEU A 97 -4.84 -4.25 10.34
N LEU A 98 -4.16 -5.01 11.18
CA LEU A 98 -2.74 -5.33 11.01
C LEU A 98 -2.62 -6.81 10.66
N LEU A 99 -2.01 -7.09 9.51
CA LEU A 99 -1.94 -8.44 8.95
C LEU A 99 -0.49 -8.91 8.86
N THR A 100 -0.31 -10.21 9.04
CA THR A 100 0.96 -10.90 8.80
C THR A 100 0.82 -11.86 7.61
N GLY A 101 1.94 -12.36 7.09
CA GLY A 101 1.91 -13.40 6.06
C GLY A 101 1.15 -14.65 6.50
N GLU A 102 1.14 -14.98 7.80
CA GLU A 102 0.38 -16.11 8.33
C GLU A 102 -1.14 -15.88 8.25
N ASP A 103 -1.61 -14.64 8.48
CA ASP A 103 -3.04 -14.30 8.38
C ASP A 103 -3.57 -14.45 6.94
N ILE A 104 -2.68 -14.30 5.96
CA ILE A 104 -3.00 -14.50 4.54
C ILE A 104 -2.95 -15.98 4.15
N ARG A 105 -1.90 -16.73 4.59
CA ARG A 105 -1.70 -18.13 4.22
C ARG A 105 -2.67 -19.10 4.90
N SER A 106 -3.08 -18.80 6.13
CA SER A 106 -4.02 -19.63 6.88
C SER A 106 -5.44 -19.42 6.36
N GLU A 107 -6.08 -20.50 5.87
CA GLU A 107 -7.46 -20.44 5.37
C GLU A 107 -8.44 -19.88 6.42
N GLN A 108 -8.31 -20.31 7.68
CA GLN A 108 -9.17 -19.85 8.77
C GLN A 108 -8.97 -18.36 9.05
N ARG A 109 -7.72 -17.90 9.16
CA ARG A 109 -7.39 -16.49 9.43
C ARG A 109 -7.78 -15.59 8.26
N SER A 110 -7.47 -16.00 7.03
CA SER A 110 -7.87 -15.29 5.81
C SER A 110 -9.40 -15.15 5.70
N ARG A 111 -10.16 -16.18 6.09
CA ARG A 111 -11.63 -16.09 6.18
C ARG A 111 -12.07 -15.07 7.23
N ASN A 112 -11.44 -15.05 8.40
CA ASN A 112 -11.74 -14.07 9.45
C ASN A 112 -11.44 -12.63 8.99
N VAL A 113 -10.30 -12.42 8.30
CA VAL A 113 -9.95 -11.11 7.71
C VAL A 113 -11.04 -10.65 6.74
N ARG A 114 -11.45 -11.51 5.80
CA ARG A 114 -12.53 -11.19 4.85
C ARG A 114 -13.84 -10.84 5.55
N ASN A 115 -14.26 -11.63 6.52
CA ASN A 115 -15.49 -11.41 7.27
C ASN A 115 -15.45 -10.05 8.01
N THR A 116 -14.31 -9.75 8.64
CA THR A 116 -14.11 -8.47 9.34
C THR A 116 -14.17 -7.30 8.36
N LEU A 117 -13.45 -7.37 7.25
CA LEU A 117 -13.45 -6.31 6.23
C LEU A 117 -14.84 -6.08 5.64
N SER A 118 -15.54 -7.16 5.25
CA SER A 118 -16.91 -7.07 4.73
C SER A 118 -17.84 -6.41 5.75
N ARG A 119 -17.74 -6.81 7.02
CA ARG A 119 -18.58 -6.24 8.07
C ARG A 119 -18.28 -4.77 8.35
N LEU A 120 -17.01 -4.36 8.30
CA LEU A 120 -16.63 -2.95 8.44
C LEU A 120 -17.21 -2.09 7.32
N LEU A 121 -17.14 -2.58 6.08
CA LEU A 121 -17.73 -1.88 4.92
C LEU A 121 -19.25 -1.75 5.06
N GLU A 122 -19.96 -2.82 5.46
CA GLU A 122 -21.40 -2.79 5.75
C GLU A 122 -21.77 -1.77 6.84
N LEU A 123 -20.92 -1.62 7.85
CA LEU A 123 -21.09 -0.63 8.93
C LEU A 123 -20.69 0.79 8.51
N GLY A 124 -20.23 0.98 7.28
CA GLY A 124 -19.81 2.27 6.76
C GLY A 124 -18.44 2.76 7.28
N ALA A 125 -17.68 1.89 7.97
CA ALA A 125 -16.32 2.23 8.37
C ALA A 125 -15.36 2.24 7.16
N LEU A 126 -14.21 2.92 7.31
CA LEU A 126 -13.11 2.93 6.35
C LEU A 126 -11.97 2.06 6.93
N PRO A 127 -11.73 0.84 6.40
CA PRO A 127 -10.63 0.03 6.85
C PRO A 127 -9.28 0.65 6.44
N VAL A 128 -8.37 0.77 7.39
CA VAL A 128 -6.96 1.10 7.20
C VAL A 128 -6.13 -0.13 7.54
N ILE A 129 -5.47 -0.67 6.54
CA ILE A 129 -4.74 -1.93 6.62
C ILE A 129 -3.25 -1.66 6.51
N ASN A 130 -2.46 -2.36 7.29
CA ASN A 130 -1.01 -2.37 7.17
C ASN A 130 -0.47 -3.76 7.53
N GLU A 131 0.78 -4.02 7.20
CA GLU A 131 1.51 -5.16 7.76
C GLU A 131 1.70 -4.96 9.27
N ASN A 132 1.66 -6.06 10.02
CA ASN A 132 1.96 -6.05 11.45
C ASN A 132 3.47 -6.13 11.68
N ASP A 133 4.17 -5.08 11.27
CA ASP A 133 5.63 -4.94 11.41
C ASP A 133 6.13 -5.09 12.87
N ALA A 134 5.26 -4.94 13.86
CA ALA A 134 5.65 -5.08 15.26
C ALA A 134 5.93 -6.53 15.68
N VAL A 135 5.37 -7.51 14.97
CA VAL A 135 5.52 -8.94 15.26
C VAL A 135 5.92 -9.77 14.03
N ALA A 136 5.84 -9.20 12.83
CA ALA A 136 6.24 -9.89 11.62
C ALA A 136 7.77 -10.00 11.56
N THR A 137 8.24 -11.20 11.23
CA THR A 137 9.65 -11.49 10.93
C THR A 137 9.86 -11.74 9.44
N ASP A 138 8.81 -12.19 8.76
CA ASP A 138 8.78 -12.51 7.34
C ASP A 138 7.86 -11.52 6.64
N GLU A 139 8.34 -10.93 5.53
CA GLU A 139 7.53 -10.05 4.70
C GLU A 139 6.39 -10.82 4.02
N ILE A 140 5.23 -10.18 3.84
CA ILE A 140 4.08 -10.78 3.15
C ILE A 140 4.41 -10.95 1.67
N GLY A 141 4.66 -12.21 1.24
CA GLY A 141 4.96 -12.53 -0.15
C GLY A 141 5.15 -14.04 -0.36
N VAL A 142 4.97 -14.50 -1.58
CA VAL A 142 5.01 -15.94 -1.91
C VAL A 142 6.42 -16.52 -1.99
N ASP A 143 7.47 -15.71 -2.08
CA ASP A 143 8.87 -16.14 -2.17
C ASP A 143 9.79 -15.04 -1.65
N ASN A 144 9.86 -14.70 -0.38
CA ASN A 144 10.87 -13.78 0.22
C ASN A 144 11.38 -12.58 -0.64
N THR A 145 10.80 -12.37 -1.82
CA THR A 145 11.18 -11.35 -2.81
C THR A 145 10.17 -10.21 -2.94
N ILE A 146 9.05 -10.27 -2.21
CA ILE A 146 7.94 -9.34 -2.39
C ILE A 146 7.48 -8.83 -1.02
N GLY A 147 8.36 -8.16 -0.35
CA GLY A 147 8.09 -7.52 0.92
C GLY A 147 7.65 -6.09 0.76
N GLU A 148 6.47 -5.86 0.24
CA GLU A 148 5.90 -4.51 0.26
C GLU A 148 4.38 -4.57 0.27
N ASN A 149 3.76 -3.52 0.79
CA ASN A 149 2.31 -3.35 0.85
C ASN A 149 1.61 -3.35 -0.53
N ASP A 150 2.37 -3.40 -1.66
CA ASP A 150 1.80 -3.60 -2.99
C ASP A 150 1.11 -4.97 -3.07
N SER A 151 1.82 -6.06 -2.71
CA SER A 151 1.26 -7.41 -2.67
C SER A 151 0.13 -7.54 -1.66
N LEU A 152 0.30 -7.00 -0.44
CA LEU A 152 -0.76 -6.98 0.57
C LEU A 152 -2.03 -6.31 0.03
N SER A 153 -1.89 -5.17 -0.66
CA SER A 153 -3.04 -4.44 -1.21
C SER A 153 -3.77 -5.24 -2.29
N ALA A 154 -3.04 -5.95 -3.14
CA ALA A 154 -3.63 -6.81 -4.17
C ALA A 154 -4.34 -8.04 -3.57
N ILE A 155 -3.75 -8.67 -2.55
CA ILE A 155 -4.38 -9.77 -1.82
C ILE A 155 -5.65 -9.31 -1.12
N VAL A 156 -5.61 -8.15 -0.47
CA VAL A 156 -6.80 -7.55 0.17
C VAL A 156 -7.87 -7.26 -0.87
N ALA A 157 -7.52 -6.60 -1.99
CA ALA A 157 -8.45 -6.30 -3.07
C ALA A 157 -9.12 -7.57 -3.62
N ALA A 158 -8.33 -8.61 -3.88
CA ALA A 158 -8.84 -9.92 -4.32
C ALA A 158 -9.76 -10.56 -3.26
N ALA A 159 -9.38 -10.52 -1.98
CA ALA A 159 -10.13 -11.17 -0.90
C ALA A 159 -11.51 -10.58 -0.68
N ILE A 160 -11.69 -9.28 -0.92
CA ILE A 160 -12.97 -8.58 -0.73
C ILE A 160 -13.74 -8.35 -2.04
N GLY A 161 -13.23 -8.80 -3.17
CA GLY A 161 -13.82 -8.56 -4.48
C GLY A 161 -13.88 -7.07 -4.82
N ALA A 162 -12.74 -6.38 -4.70
CA ALA A 162 -12.64 -4.97 -5.11
C ALA A 162 -12.78 -4.84 -6.64
N ASP A 163 -13.43 -3.77 -7.07
CA ASP A 163 -13.54 -3.42 -8.49
C ASP A 163 -12.23 -2.82 -9.02
N LEU A 164 -11.55 -2.05 -8.17
CA LEU A 164 -10.37 -1.28 -8.54
C LEU A 164 -9.32 -1.28 -7.41
N LEU A 165 -8.07 -1.53 -7.78
CA LEU A 165 -6.88 -1.31 -6.95
C LEU A 165 -6.09 -0.13 -7.51
N ILE A 166 -5.82 0.89 -6.68
CA ILE A 166 -4.98 2.03 -7.03
C ILE A 166 -3.70 1.97 -6.22
N LEU A 167 -2.55 1.87 -6.89
CA LEU A 167 -1.23 1.98 -6.26
C LEU A 167 -0.70 3.41 -6.43
N LEU A 168 -0.71 4.19 -5.35
CA LEU A 168 -0.09 5.51 -5.31
C LEU A 168 1.41 5.37 -5.10
N SER A 169 2.19 5.89 -6.02
CA SER A 169 3.64 5.78 -6.10
C SER A 169 4.27 7.15 -6.40
N ASP A 170 5.58 7.20 -6.48
CA ASP A 170 6.39 8.33 -6.93
C ASP A 170 6.57 8.40 -8.47
N ILE A 171 5.99 7.43 -9.19
CA ILE A 171 6.02 7.35 -10.64
C ILE A 171 4.61 7.37 -11.22
N ASP A 172 4.44 7.92 -12.44
CA ASP A 172 3.13 8.09 -13.08
C ASP A 172 2.50 6.75 -13.56
N GLY A 173 3.31 5.70 -13.74
CA GLY A 173 2.87 4.39 -14.22
C GLY A 173 4.01 3.52 -14.72
N LEU A 174 3.69 2.55 -15.55
CA LEU A 174 4.67 1.71 -16.25
C LEU A 174 5.20 2.45 -17.49
N TYR A 175 6.51 2.43 -17.69
CA TYR A 175 7.18 3.00 -18.87
C TYR A 175 7.83 1.88 -19.70
N ASP A 176 8.06 2.16 -20.98
CA ASP A 176 8.78 1.26 -21.90
C ASP A 176 10.28 1.13 -21.56
N SER A 177 10.81 2.05 -20.76
CA SER A 177 12.17 2.05 -20.23
C SER A 177 12.23 2.89 -18.96
N ASP A 178 13.34 2.86 -18.23
CA ASP A 178 13.50 3.62 -16.97
C ASP A 178 13.52 5.14 -17.25
N PRO A 179 12.49 5.91 -16.84
CA PRO A 179 12.42 7.36 -17.10
C PRO A 179 13.50 8.18 -16.37
N HIS A 180 14.14 7.62 -15.33
CA HIS A 180 15.25 8.28 -14.64
C HIS A 180 16.56 8.20 -15.43
N ARG A 181 16.67 7.26 -16.37
CA ARG A 181 17.84 7.01 -17.21
C ARG A 181 17.64 7.39 -18.66
N ASN A 182 16.42 7.26 -19.14
CA ASN A 182 16.04 7.55 -20.50
C ASN A 182 14.98 8.67 -20.53
N PRO A 183 15.35 9.91 -20.90
CA PRO A 183 14.39 11.02 -20.98
C PRO A 183 13.33 10.83 -22.08
N ASP A 184 13.56 9.91 -23.04
CA ASP A 184 12.60 9.56 -24.09
C ASP A 184 11.66 8.42 -23.70
N ALA A 185 11.73 7.93 -22.46
CA ALA A 185 10.86 6.87 -21.95
C ALA A 185 9.38 7.28 -22.07
N ARG A 186 8.56 6.35 -22.59
CA ARG A 186 7.14 6.61 -22.83
C ARG A 186 6.28 5.84 -21.84
N LEU A 187 5.29 6.54 -21.28
CA LEU A 187 4.29 5.92 -20.41
C LEU A 187 3.44 4.93 -21.21
N ILE A 188 3.27 3.74 -20.67
CA ILE A 188 2.35 2.72 -21.18
C ILE A 188 1.01 2.94 -20.48
N GLU A 189 0.07 3.55 -21.16
CA GLU A 189 -1.23 3.94 -20.57
C GLU A 189 -2.09 2.74 -20.23
N THR A 190 -2.02 1.65 -21.01
CA THR A 190 -2.85 0.47 -20.80
C THR A 190 -2.06 -0.80 -21.09
N VAL A 191 -2.14 -1.75 -20.16
CA VAL A 191 -1.55 -3.09 -20.27
C VAL A 191 -2.68 -4.11 -20.30
N PRO A 192 -3.12 -4.59 -21.49
CA PRO A 192 -4.22 -5.55 -21.59
C PRO A 192 -3.86 -6.93 -21.04
N VAL A 193 -2.60 -7.32 -21.15
CA VAL A 193 -2.08 -8.61 -20.70
C VAL A 193 -0.68 -8.42 -20.12
N ILE A 194 -0.44 -8.98 -18.95
CA ILE A 194 0.89 -8.97 -18.33
C ILE A 194 1.66 -10.19 -18.82
N ASP A 195 2.33 -10.05 -19.94
CA ASP A 195 3.16 -11.08 -20.56
C ASP A 195 4.64 -10.98 -20.15
N ALA A 196 5.49 -11.85 -20.72
CA ALA A 196 6.92 -11.85 -20.44
C ALA A 196 7.62 -10.53 -20.86
N HIS A 197 7.11 -9.86 -21.91
CA HIS A 197 7.64 -8.58 -22.34
C HIS A 197 7.36 -7.50 -21.29
N ILE A 198 6.11 -7.35 -20.84
CA ILE A 198 5.72 -6.41 -19.78
C ILE A 198 6.52 -6.65 -18.48
N LEU A 199 6.69 -7.92 -18.10
CA LEU A 199 7.50 -8.27 -16.93
C LEU A 199 8.98 -7.87 -17.09
N SER A 200 9.53 -7.95 -18.31
CA SER A 200 10.91 -7.55 -18.57
C SER A 200 11.15 -6.06 -18.45
N LEU A 201 10.13 -5.22 -18.67
CA LEU A 201 10.23 -3.75 -18.51
C LEU A 201 10.45 -3.32 -17.06
N ALA A 202 10.08 -4.14 -16.08
CA ALA A 202 10.33 -3.87 -14.66
C ALA A 202 11.80 -4.03 -14.24
N GLY A 203 12.67 -4.50 -15.14
CA GLY A 203 14.10 -4.71 -14.93
C GLY A 203 14.48 -6.15 -14.62
N ASP A 204 15.68 -6.56 -15.07
CA ASP A 204 16.25 -7.87 -14.80
C ASP A 204 16.60 -8.05 -13.32
N LYS A 205 16.47 -9.28 -12.81
CA LYS A 205 16.81 -9.72 -11.44
C LYS A 205 18.27 -9.43 -10.98
N GLY A 206 19.07 -8.78 -11.81
CA GLY A 206 20.49 -8.48 -11.56
C GLY A 206 20.84 -7.00 -11.58
N SER A 207 19.92 -6.08 -11.85
CA SER A 207 20.20 -4.65 -11.78
C SER A 207 20.08 -4.15 -10.33
N ALA A 208 21.04 -3.35 -9.88
CA ALA A 208 21.00 -2.68 -8.57
C ALA A 208 19.77 -1.75 -8.39
N LEU A 209 18.93 -1.64 -9.41
CA LEU A 209 17.67 -0.90 -9.50
C LEU A 209 16.43 -1.79 -9.37
N ALA A 210 16.58 -3.11 -9.33
CA ALA A 210 15.49 -4.06 -9.06
C ALA A 210 15.10 -4.09 -7.56
N THR A 211 15.32 -3.00 -6.83
CA THR A 211 14.87 -2.86 -5.45
C THR A 211 13.39 -2.51 -5.44
N GLY A 212 12.55 -3.53 -5.44
CA GLY A 212 11.16 -3.46 -4.99
C GLY A 212 10.17 -2.74 -5.92
N GLY A 213 10.53 -1.68 -6.61
CA GLY A 213 9.64 -0.73 -7.24
C GLY A 213 8.60 -1.27 -8.24
N MET A 214 8.96 -1.40 -9.53
CA MET A 214 7.99 -1.78 -10.58
C MET A 214 7.70 -3.29 -10.59
N VAL A 215 8.65 -4.14 -10.21
CA VAL A 215 8.47 -5.60 -10.12
C VAL A 215 7.36 -5.95 -9.14
N THR A 216 7.35 -5.33 -7.95
CA THR A 216 6.30 -5.56 -6.93
C THR A 216 4.93 -5.09 -7.41
N LYS A 217 4.88 -3.98 -8.15
CA LYS A 217 3.63 -3.47 -8.74
C LYS A 217 3.07 -4.38 -9.82
N LEU A 218 3.93 -4.92 -10.71
CA LEU A 218 3.48 -5.88 -11.71
C LEU A 218 3.01 -7.19 -11.09
N HIS A 219 3.67 -7.66 -10.02
CA HIS A 219 3.20 -8.82 -9.29
C HIS A 219 1.85 -8.55 -8.61
N ALA A 220 1.68 -7.39 -7.97
CA ALA A 220 0.38 -6.97 -7.43
C ALA A 220 -0.70 -6.92 -8.53
N ALA A 221 -0.34 -6.44 -9.73
CA ALA A 221 -1.24 -6.44 -10.89
C ALA A 221 -1.67 -7.85 -11.29
N GLN A 222 -0.75 -8.83 -11.31
CA GLN A 222 -1.08 -10.22 -11.59
C GLN A 222 -2.08 -10.79 -10.59
N ILE A 223 -1.89 -10.51 -9.28
CA ILE A 223 -2.81 -10.96 -8.23
C ILE A 223 -4.19 -10.32 -8.40
N ALA A 224 -4.24 -9.00 -8.55
CA ALA A 224 -5.49 -8.25 -8.64
C ALA A 224 -6.29 -8.65 -9.90
N THR A 225 -5.66 -8.67 -11.07
CA THR A 225 -6.33 -8.98 -12.33
C THR A 225 -6.77 -10.43 -12.44
N ALA A 226 -6.02 -11.38 -11.84
CA ALA A 226 -6.45 -12.78 -11.73
C ALA A 226 -7.74 -12.94 -10.91
N ALA A 227 -8.01 -12.01 -9.98
CA ALA A 227 -9.24 -11.97 -9.20
C ALA A 227 -10.36 -11.12 -9.84
N GLY A 228 -10.15 -10.58 -11.05
CA GLY A 228 -11.12 -9.73 -11.75
C GLY A 228 -11.13 -8.26 -11.29
N CYS A 229 -10.12 -7.85 -10.52
CA CYS A 229 -9.95 -6.47 -10.06
C CYS A 229 -9.07 -5.70 -11.06
N GLU A 230 -9.55 -4.57 -11.56
CA GLU A 230 -8.72 -3.65 -12.35
C GLU A 230 -7.63 -3.02 -11.47
N MET A 231 -6.46 -2.71 -12.04
CA MET A 231 -5.40 -2.04 -11.30
C MET A 231 -4.86 -0.82 -12.05
N VAL A 232 -4.59 0.24 -11.28
CA VAL A 232 -3.99 1.48 -11.77
C VAL A 232 -2.77 1.82 -10.92
N ILE A 233 -1.67 2.21 -11.58
CA ILE A 233 -0.53 2.86 -10.93
C ILE A 233 -0.66 4.35 -11.20
N ALA A 234 -0.62 5.17 -10.16
CA ALA A 234 -0.77 6.61 -10.27
C ALA A 234 0.27 7.34 -9.39
N ASN A 235 0.61 8.55 -9.80
CA ASN A 235 1.51 9.38 -9.01
C ASN A 235 0.77 9.99 -7.80
N GLY A 236 1.20 9.63 -6.61
CA GLY A 236 0.62 10.12 -5.36
C GLY A 236 1.10 11.52 -4.94
N GLU A 237 1.97 12.15 -5.75
CA GLU A 237 2.48 13.50 -5.49
C GLU A 237 1.69 14.60 -6.23
N LYS A 238 0.96 14.22 -7.27
CA LYS A 238 0.19 15.15 -8.17
C LYS A 238 -1.26 15.40 -7.71
#